data_c2e9099a6a46684743535f9d8bc7e091
#
_entry.id   c2e9099a6a46684743535f9d8bc7e091
#
_cell.length_a   1.000
_cell.length_b   1.000
_cell.length_c   1.000
_cell.angle_alpha   90.00
_cell.angle_beta   90.00
_cell.angle_gamma   90.00
#
_symmetry.space_group_name_H-M   'P 1'
#
loop_
_entity.id
_entity.type
_entity.pdbx_description
1 polymer ?
#
loop_
_entity_poly.entity_id
_entity_poly.type
_entity_poly.pdbx_seq_one_letter_code
_entity_poly.pdbx_strand_id
1 'polypeptide(L)'
;LVGSEMCIRDSTYTVREVAGTDTDIDYDTMNAEVTVKVTKDATTGILTANVTMPTDSEFNNYAVAPVTAQFDFSKVLAGRTLKDGEFNFVLKDATGKVLQTKKNGADGKVSFDALTYKNNEVGIHKYTVEEVAGSESGMSYDPMKAEVTVTVTKDGHTLTATKALPTDTEFNNAFTPAATSAQFKFTKKLEGKALVADAFSFELLENGQVLQTKKNGADGTIQFDAIS
;
A
#
# COMPACT_ATOMS: atom_id res chain seq x y z
N LEU A 1 -23.13 -78.37 -17.53
CA LEU A 1 -24.07 -77.36 -17.97
C LEU A 1 -23.83 -76.12 -17.17
N VAL A 2 -23.15 -75.17 -17.76
CA VAL A 2 -22.98 -73.79 -17.16
C VAL A 2 -24.33 -73.15 -17.19
N GLY A 3 -24.92 -72.86 -16.05
CA GLY A 3 -26.19 -72.15 -15.91
C GLY A 3 -26.11 -70.83 -16.70
N SER A 4 -27.02 -70.59 -17.64
CA SER A 4 -27.11 -69.33 -18.38
C SER A 4 -27.75 -68.29 -17.44
N GLU A 5 -26.94 -67.38 -16.94
CA GLU A 5 -27.45 -66.22 -16.25
C GLU A 5 -28.08 -65.26 -17.29
N MET A 6 -29.28 -64.79 -17.03
CA MET A 6 -29.95 -63.78 -17.87
C MET A 6 -29.88 -62.43 -17.19
N CYS A 7 -29.22 -61.48 -17.86
CA CYS A 7 -29.21 -60.09 -17.42
C CYS A 7 -30.63 -59.51 -17.54
N ILE A 8 -31.19 -59.02 -16.45
CA ILE A 8 -32.53 -58.48 -16.39
C ILE A 8 -32.54 -56.95 -16.17
N ARG A 9 -31.40 -56.40 -15.75
CA ARG A 9 -31.24 -54.97 -15.58
C ARG A 9 -29.77 -54.62 -15.46
N ASP A 10 -29.32 -53.64 -16.24
CA ASP A 10 -28.07 -52.92 -16.06
C ASP A 10 -28.40 -51.47 -15.67
N SER A 11 -27.76 -50.93 -14.63
CA SER A 11 -27.96 -49.57 -14.16
C SER A 11 -26.62 -48.94 -13.87
N THR A 12 -26.41 -47.73 -14.36
CA THR A 12 -25.25 -46.90 -14.04
C THR A 12 -25.66 -45.81 -13.11
N TYR A 13 -24.90 -45.62 -12.03
CA TYR A 13 -25.08 -44.60 -11.04
C TYR A 13 -23.83 -43.72 -11.02
N THR A 14 -24.01 -42.42 -10.85
CA THR A 14 -22.90 -41.49 -10.67
C THR A 14 -22.91 -40.95 -9.26
N VAL A 15 -21.78 -41.06 -8.57
CA VAL A 15 -21.54 -40.42 -7.28
C VAL A 15 -20.61 -39.25 -7.53
N ARG A 16 -20.96 -38.08 -7.02
CA ARG A 16 -20.13 -36.89 -7.08
C ARG A 16 -20.19 -36.13 -5.77
N GLU A 17 -19.13 -35.43 -5.44
CA GLU A 17 -19.15 -34.49 -4.35
C GLU A 17 -19.97 -33.24 -4.70
N VAL A 18 -20.66 -32.69 -3.74
CA VAL A 18 -21.29 -31.36 -3.84
C VAL A 18 -20.33 -30.38 -3.13
N ALA A 19 -19.69 -29.53 -3.92
CA ALA A 19 -18.77 -28.54 -3.37
C ALA A 19 -19.44 -27.66 -2.30
N GLY A 20 -18.73 -27.44 -1.21
CA GLY A 20 -19.14 -26.54 -0.14
C GLY A 20 -18.95 -25.08 -0.52
N THR A 21 -19.07 -24.18 0.48
CA THR A 21 -18.92 -22.72 0.32
C THR A 21 -17.57 -22.19 0.75
N ASP A 22 -16.68 -23.04 1.27
CA ASP A 22 -15.34 -22.65 1.69
C ASP A 22 -14.45 -22.42 0.45
N THR A 23 -14.07 -21.16 0.22
CA THR A 23 -13.26 -20.77 -0.94
C THR A 23 -11.77 -21.13 -0.78
N ASP A 24 -11.35 -21.55 0.41
CA ASP A 24 -9.97 -21.95 0.69
C ASP A 24 -9.79 -23.48 0.55
N ILE A 25 -10.80 -24.17 0.00
CA ILE A 25 -10.77 -25.61 -0.33
C ILE A 25 -10.92 -25.82 -1.83
N ASP A 26 -10.03 -26.60 -2.41
CA ASP A 26 -10.21 -27.20 -3.71
C ASP A 26 -11.00 -28.50 -3.55
N TYR A 27 -12.25 -28.47 -3.95
CA TYR A 27 -13.14 -29.62 -3.91
C TYR A 27 -12.88 -30.55 -5.07
N ASP A 28 -13.00 -31.87 -4.83
CA ASP A 28 -12.87 -32.87 -5.86
C ASP A 28 -14.01 -32.73 -6.89
N THR A 29 -13.65 -32.78 -8.16
CA THR A 29 -14.60 -32.71 -9.29
C THR A 29 -14.88 -34.08 -9.91
N MET A 30 -14.41 -35.14 -9.27
CA MET A 30 -14.60 -36.51 -9.74
C MET A 30 -16.08 -36.86 -9.85
N ASN A 31 -16.42 -37.60 -10.91
CA ASN A 31 -17.69 -38.27 -11.08
C ASN A 31 -17.42 -39.78 -11.10
N ALA A 32 -17.70 -40.44 -10.00
CA ALA A 32 -17.48 -41.86 -9.81
C ALA A 32 -18.66 -42.67 -10.40
N GLU A 33 -18.45 -43.37 -11.48
CA GLU A 33 -19.49 -44.23 -12.11
C GLU A 33 -19.47 -45.62 -11.49
N VAL A 34 -20.62 -46.07 -11.00
CA VAL A 34 -20.85 -47.39 -10.44
C VAL A 34 -21.87 -48.11 -11.30
N THR A 35 -21.51 -49.28 -11.85
CA THR A 35 -22.43 -50.11 -12.63
C THR A 35 -22.96 -51.23 -11.74
N VAL A 36 -24.27 -51.46 -11.76
CA VAL A 36 -24.94 -52.54 -11.09
C VAL A 36 -25.61 -53.43 -12.15
N LYS A 37 -25.15 -54.63 -12.27
CA LYS A 37 -25.72 -55.63 -13.14
C LYS A 37 -26.53 -56.67 -12.35
N VAL A 38 -27.82 -56.74 -12.61
CA VAL A 38 -28.69 -57.69 -11.96
C VAL A 38 -28.90 -58.89 -12.92
N THR A 39 -28.51 -60.05 -12.49
CA THR A 39 -28.70 -61.31 -13.22
C THR A 39 -29.66 -62.24 -12.49
N LYS A 40 -30.35 -63.07 -13.26
CA LYS A 40 -31.25 -64.09 -12.74
C LYS A 40 -30.71 -65.48 -13.10
N ASP A 41 -30.47 -66.33 -12.14
CA ASP A 41 -30.16 -67.72 -12.41
C ASP A 41 -31.35 -68.41 -13.06
N ALA A 42 -31.09 -69.03 -14.23
CA ALA A 42 -32.18 -69.62 -15.04
C ALA A 42 -32.80 -70.87 -14.40
N THR A 43 -32.09 -71.54 -13.46
CA THR A 43 -32.56 -72.79 -12.85
C THR A 43 -33.25 -72.53 -11.52
N THR A 44 -32.67 -71.69 -10.68
CA THR A 44 -33.17 -71.41 -9.33
C THR A 44 -34.06 -70.19 -9.24
N GLY A 45 -33.99 -69.31 -10.24
CA GLY A 45 -34.73 -68.03 -10.26
C GLY A 45 -34.18 -66.99 -9.30
N ILE A 46 -33.04 -67.25 -8.64
CA ILE A 46 -32.41 -66.33 -7.70
C ILE A 46 -31.82 -65.12 -8.45
N LEU A 47 -32.05 -63.92 -7.88
CA LEU A 47 -31.45 -62.67 -8.38
C LEU A 47 -30.14 -62.39 -7.69
N THR A 48 -29.13 -62.03 -8.46
CA THR A 48 -27.79 -61.60 -7.99
C THR A 48 -27.49 -60.22 -8.53
N ALA A 49 -27.14 -59.28 -7.68
CA ALA A 49 -26.64 -57.98 -8.07
C ALA A 49 -25.12 -57.95 -8.03
N ASN A 50 -24.48 -57.71 -9.14
CA ASN A 50 -23.03 -57.57 -9.27
C ASN A 50 -22.73 -56.07 -9.40
N VAL A 51 -21.92 -55.53 -8.49
CA VAL A 51 -21.49 -54.12 -8.45
C VAL A 51 -20.08 -54.01 -9.01
N THR A 52 -19.90 -53.14 -10.00
CA THR A 52 -18.60 -52.77 -10.51
C THR A 52 -18.29 -51.33 -10.05
N MET A 53 -17.30 -51.16 -9.20
CA MET A 53 -16.81 -49.89 -8.73
C MET A 53 -15.84 -49.28 -9.74
N PRO A 54 -15.74 -47.94 -9.77
CA PRO A 54 -14.68 -47.27 -10.57
C PRO A 54 -13.31 -47.57 -9.98
N THR A 55 -12.26 -47.39 -10.79
CA THR A 55 -10.86 -47.56 -10.35
C THR A 55 -10.48 -46.57 -9.28
N ASP A 56 -10.95 -45.33 -9.43
CA ASP A 56 -10.84 -44.30 -8.42
C ASP A 56 -12.20 -44.17 -7.69
N SER A 57 -12.18 -44.33 -6.39
CA SER A 57 -13.35 -44.28 -5.51
C SER A 57 -13.13 -43.40 -4.29
N GLU A 58 -12.07 -42.56 -4.33
CA GLU A 58 -11.69 -41.68 -3.23
C GLU A 58 -11.86 -40.23 -3.67
N PHE A 59 -12.68 -39.47 -2.93
CA PHE A 59 -12.84 -38.02 -3.13
C PHE A 59 -11.79 -37.28 -2.33
N ASN A 60 -10.94 -36.46 -3.03
CA ASN A 60 -9.79 -35.81 -2.45
C ASN A 60 -9.92 -34.29 -2.47
N ASN A 61 -10.18 -33.67 -1.32
CA ASN A 61 -10.20 -32.24 -1.16
C ASN A 61 -8.86 -31.71 -0.60
N TYR A 62 -8.47 -30.54 -1.06
CA TYR A 62 -7.21 -29.91 -0.64
C TYR A 62 -7.46 -28.54 -0.04
N ALA A 63 -6.98 -28.32 1.19
CA ALA A 63 -6.94 -26.97 1.77
C ALA A 63 -5.80 -26.15 1.12
N VAL A 64 -6.13 -24.96 0.66
CA VAL A 64 -5.20 -24.05 0.00
C VAL A 64 -4.82 -22.94 0.98
N ALA A 65 -3.53 -22.90 1.37
CA ALA A 65 -3.04 -21.88 2.28
C ALA A 65 -2.99 -20.49 1.60
N PRO A 66 -3.40 -19.41 2.29
CA PRO A 66 -3.29 -18.06 1.76
C PRO A 66 -1.83 -17.62 1.67
N VAL A 67 -1.54 -16.64 0.79
CA VAL A 67 -0.22 -16.03 0.63
C VAL A 67 -0.28 -14.54 0.92
N THR A 68 0.88 -13.92 1.18
CA THR A 68 0.96 -12.51 1.56
C THR A 68 1.94 -11.74 0.69
N ALA A 69 1.69 -10.42 0.53
CA ALA A 69 2.64 -9.49 -0.02
C ALA A 69 2.71 -8.22 0.84
N GLN A 70 3.93 -7.76 1.12
CA GLN A 70 4.21 -6.55 1.90
C GLN A 70 4.96 -5.54 1.05
N PHE A 71 4.70 -4.24 1.29
CA PHE A 71 5.31 -3.13 0.56
C PHE A 71 6.06 -2.23 1.53
N ASP A 72 7.29 -1.87 1.15
CA ASP A 72 8.13 -0.93 1.87
C ASP A 72 8.55 0.19 0.91
N PHE A 73 8.52 1.42 1.40
CA PHE A 73 8.94 2.64 0.72
C PHE A 73 9.87 3.43 1.63
N SER A 74 10.48 4.47 1.09
CA SER A 74 11.31 5.38 1.86
C SER A 74 10.82 6.83 1.76
N LYS A 75 11.12 7.61 2.79
CA LYS A 75 10.87 9.05 2.87
C LYS A 75 12.17 9.79 3.11
N VAL A 76 12.43 10.77 2.26
CA VAL A 76 13.54 11.72 2.41
C VAL A 76 12.99 13.14 2.58
N LEU A 77 13.60 13.92 3.44
CA LEU A 77 13.29 15.35 3.64
C LEU A 77 14.58 16.16 3.50
N ALA A 78 14.64 17.00 2.48
CA ALA A 78 15.70 17.99 2.33
C ALA A 78 15.38 19.27 3.13
N GLY A 79 16.42 20.02 3.55
CA GLY A 79 16.31 21.33 4.20
C GLY A 79 16.18 21.29 5.72
N ARG A 80 15.71 20.19 6.30
CA ARG A 80 15.72 19.94 7.75
C ARG A 80 15.67 18.45 8.08
N THR A 81 15.89 18.12 9.35
CA THR A 81 15.83 16.72 9.82
C THR A 81 14.41 16.19 9.77
N LEU A 82 14.26 14.99 9.18
CA LEU A 82 13.02 14.20 9.20
C LEU A 82 12.73 13.73 10.62
N LYS A 83 11.46 13.82 11.02
CA LYS A 83 10.99 13.34 12.33
C LYS A 83 10.16 12.07 12.16
N ASP A 84 10.13 11.26 13.21
CA ASP A 84 9.26 10.09 13.29
C ASP A 84 7.79 10.49 13.19
N GLY A 85 7.03 9.79 12.36
CA GLY A 85 5.59 9.97 12.20
C GLY A 85 5.15 11.31 11.58
N GLU A 86 6.04 12.01 10.87
CA GLU A 86 5.79 13.36 10.37
C GLU A 86 4.87 13.39 9.14
N PHE A 87 5.05 12.46 8.20
CA PHE A 87 4.30 12.38 6.96
C PHE A 87 3.39 11.16 6.93
N ASN A 88 2.24 11.29 6.29
CA ASN A 88 1.27 10.21 6.14
C ASN A 88 1.31 9.66 4.71
N PHE A 89 1.21 8.34 4.58
CA PHE A 89 1.17 7.60 3.33
C PHE A 89 -0.06 6.73 3.29
N VAL A 90 -0.71 6.65 2.14
CA VAL A 90 -1.89 5.82 1.94
C VAL A 90 -1.62 4.77 0.89
N LEU A 91 -2.07 3.55 1.17
CA LEU A 91 -2.15 2.45 0.21
C LEU A 91 -3.60 2.37 -0.27
N LYS A 92 -3.82 2.48 -1.58
CA LYS A 92 -5.13 2.42 -2.22
C LYS A 92 -5.23 1.21 -3.14
N ASP A 93 -6.42 0.65 -3.27
CA ASP A 93 -6.72 -0.35 -4.30
C ASP A 93 -6.97 0.30 -5.68
N ALA A 94 -7.22 -0.54 -6.69
CA ALA A 94 -7.47 -0.11 -8.06
C ALA A 94 -8.73 0.79 -8.22
N THR A 95 -9.62 0.81 -7.23
CA THR A 95 -10.82 1.69 -7.21
C THR A 95 -10.55 3.04 -6.57
N GLY A 96 -9.34 3.22 -5.98
CA GLY A 96 -8.96 4.40 -5.21
C GLY A 96 -9.37 4.36 -3.74
N LYS A 97 -9.93 3.26 -3.26
CA LYS A 97 -10.27 3.07 -1.84
C LYS A 97 -8.99 2.93 -1.02
N VAL A 98 -8.88 3.69 0.06
CA VAL A 98 -7.78 3.57 1.03
C VAL A 98 -7.92 2.27 1.80
N LEU A 99 -6.90 1.42 1.73
CA LEU A 99 -6.79 0.17 2.46
C LEU A 99 -6.01 0.36 3.76
N GLN A 100 -4.92 1.14 3.73
CA GLN A 100 -4.06 1.40 4.88
C GLN A 100 -3.55 2.83 4.85
N THR A 101 -3.27 3.37 6.06
CA THR A 101 -2.54 4.62 6.25
C THR A 101 -1.37 4.35 7.18
N LYS A 102 -0.17 4.73 6.76
CA LYS A 102 1.07 4.56 7.51
C LYS A 102 1.81 5.89 7.61
N LYS A 103 2.75 5.95 8.55
CA LYS A 103 3.65 7.08 8.73
C LYS A 103 5.09 6.66 8.51
N ASN A 104 5.95 7.63 8.20
CA ASN A 104 7.38 7.36 8.14
C ASN A 104 7.97 7.14 9.54
N GLY A 105 8.98 6.29 9.62
CA GLY A 105 9.89 6.22 10.77
C GLY A 105 10.90 7.39 10.76
N ALA A 106 11.62 7.57 11.86
CA ALA A 106 12.72 8.55 11.95
C ALA A 106 13.87 8.25 10.96
N ASP A 107 14.00 6.98 10.58
CA ASP A 107 14.95 6.49 9.55
C ASP A 107 14.44 6.66 8.12
N GLY A 108 13.25 7.23 7.94
CA GLY A 108 12.57 7.40 6.66
C GLY A 108 11.80 6.18 6.17
N LYS A 109 11.84 5.04 6.89
CA LYS A 109 11.12 3.84 6.44
C LYS A 109 9.60 4.05 6.49
N VAL A 110 8.89 3.61 5.43
CA VAL A 110 7.43 3.57 5.33
C VAL A 110 7.02 2.14 5.03
N SER A 111 6.51 1.43 6.04
CA SER A 111 6.13 0.02 5.92
C SER A 111 4.63 -0.16 6.04
N PHE A 112 4.03 -0.81 5.04
CA PHE A 112 2.63 -1.23 5.07
C PHE A 112 2.53 -2.63 5.65
N ASP A 113 1.38 -2.96 6.26
CA ASP A 113 1.11 -4.32 6.69
C ASP A 113 0.93 -5.22 5.48
N ALA A 114 1.29 -6.48 5.61
CA ALA A 114 1.12 -7.46 4.54
C ALA A 114 -0.36 -7.60 4.15
N LEU A 115 -0.63 -7.57 2.85
CA LEU A 115 -1.92 -7.95 2.29
C LEU A 115 -1.96 -9.48 2.12
N THR A 116 -3.09 -10.08 2.47
CA THR A 116 -3.31 -11.53 2.36
C THR A 116 -4.19 -11.84 1.17
N TYR A 117 -3.83 -12.86 0.41
CA TYR A 117 -4.56 -13.34 -0.77
C TYR A 117 -4.96 -14.79 -0.57
N LYS A 118 -6.23 -15.08 -0.83
CA LYS A 118 -6.84 -16.39 -0.69
C LYS A 118 -6.98 -17.11 -2.04
N ASN A 119 -7.42 -18.35 -2.00
CA ASN A 119 -7.58 -19.20 -3.19
C ASN A 119 -8.50 -18.61 -4.27
N ASN A 120 -9.54 -17.87 -3.88
CA ASN A 120 -10.45 -17.19 -4.80
C ASN A 120 -9.93 -15.82 -5.32
N GLU A 121 -8.71 -15.42 -4.94
CA GLU A 121 -8.09 -14.14 -5.30
C GLU A 121 -6.90 -14.33 -6.26
N VAL A 122 -6.86 -15.45 -6.99
CA VAL A 122 -5.89 -15.66 -8.07
C VAL A 122 -6.10 -14.62 -9.17
N GLY A 123 -5.01 -13.93 -9.56
CA GLY A 123 -5.07 -12.87 -10.56
C GLY A 123 -4.10 -11.73 -10.30
N ILE A 124 -4.34 -10.61 -10.97
CA ILE A 124 -3.52 -9.40 -10.87
C ILE A 124 -4.23 -8.37 -10.01
N HIS A 125 -3.57 -7.93 -8.95
CA HIS A 125 -4.03 -6.90 -8.03
C HIS A 125 -3.15 -5.66 -8.17
N LYS A 126 -3.77 -4.49 -8.39
CA LYS A 126 -3.08 -3.23 -8.55
C LYS A 126 -3.36 -2.32 -7.36
N TYR A 127 -2.32 -1.65 -6.92
CA TYR A 127 -2.35 -0.73 -5.80
C TYR A 127 -1.59 0.55 -6.13
N THR A 128 -1.92 1.62 -5.43
CA THR A 128 -1.19 2.89 -5.51
C THR A 128 -0.79 3.31 -4.10
N VAL A 129 0.48 3.66 -3.93
CA VAL A 129 0.98 4.32 -2.73
C VAL A 129 1.24 5.78 -3.04
N GLU A 130 0.73 6.67 -2.21
CA GLU A 130 0.95 8.12 -2.34
C GLU A 130 1.12 8.77 -0.96
N GLU A 131 1.88 9.86 -0.93
CA GLU A 131 1.97 10.71 0.25
C GLU A 131 0.72 11.60 0.34
N VAL A 132 0.23 11.82 1.56
CA VAL A 132 -0.84 12.79 1.81
C VAL A 132 -0.20 14.14 2.05
N ALA A 133 -0.28 15.04 1.07
CA ALA A 133 0.27 16.38 1.16
C ALA A 133 -0.35 17.14 2.36
N GLY A 134 0.49 17.77 3.15
CA GLY A 134 0.10 18.65 4.24
C GLY A 134 -0.03 20.11 3.80
N SER A 135 -0.02 21.01 4.78
CA SER A 135 -0.16 22.47 4.57
C SER A 135 0.97 23.28 5.21
N GLU A 136 2.10 22.66 5.55
CA GLU A 136 3.24 23.37 6.16
C GLU A 136 3.83 24.38 5.19
N SER A 137 3.93 25.64 5.63
CA SER A 137 4.51 26.71 4.81
C SER A 137 6.00 26.44 4.57
N GLY A 138 6.45 26.60 3.33
CA GLY A 138 7.82 26.31 2.93
C GLY A 138 8.09 24.82 2.63
N MET A 139 7.09 23.95 2.77
CA MET A 139 7.20 22.52 2.43
C MET A 139 6.74 22.27 0.98
N SER A 140 7.60 21.62 0.20
CA SER A 140 7.25 21.02 -1.08
C SER A 140 7.07 19.53 -0.88
N TYR A 141 5.85 19.03 -1.15
CA TYR A 141 5.50 17.62 -1.01
C TYR A 141 5.71 16.89 -2.33
N ASP A 142 6.11 15.62 -2.23
CA ASP A 142 6.28 14.75 -3.41
C ASP A 142 4.91 14.39 -4.00
N PRO A 143 4.65 14.66 -5.30
CA PRO A 143 3.41 14.29 -5.96
C PRO A 143 3.41 12.84 -6.47
N MET A 144 4.43 12.04 -6.18
CA MET A 144 4.59 10.68 -6.68
C MET A 144 3.38 9.82 -6.33
N LYS A 145 2.97 9.01 -7.31
CA LYS A 145 2.01 7.92 -7.16
C LYS A 145 2.69 6.62 -7.56
N ALA A 146 3.11 5.87 -6.56
CA ALA A 146 3.84 4.63 -6.75
C ALA A 146 2.87 3.48 -7.04
N GLU A 147 2.86 3.00 -8.28
CA GLU A 147 2.01 1.87 -8.66
C GLU A 147 2.69 0.54 -8.28
N VAL A 148 1.96 -0.29 -7.55
CA VAL A 148 2.38 -1.63 -7.14
C VAL A 148 1.45 -2.65 -7.77
N THR A 149 2.03 -3.71 -8.33
CA THR A 149 1.26 -4.85 -8.85
C THR A 149 1.62 -6.10 -8.05
N VAL A 150 0.61 -6.83 -7.59
CA VAL A 150 0.77 -8.18 -7.04
C VAL A 150 0.10 -9.16 -7.97
N THR A 151 0.86 -10.15 -8.44
CA THR A 151 0.34 -11.26 -9.24
C THR A 151 0.24 -12.48 -8.35
N VAL A 152 -0.98 -12.94 -8.11
CA VAL A 152 -1.25 -14.19 -7.39
C VAL A 152 -1.48 -15.29 -8.42
N THR A 153 -0.66 -16.31 -8.36
CA THR A 153 -0.75 -17.50 -9.21
C THR A 153 -1.02 -18.75 -8.38
N LYS A 154 -1.57 -19.76 -9.01
CA LYS A 154 -1.83 -21.05 -8.40
C LYS A 154 -1.21 -22.15 -9.25
N ASP A 155 -0.46 -23.02 -8.63
CA ASP A 155 0.06 -24.26 -9.23
C ASP A 155 -0.37 -25.45 -8.38
N GLY A 156 -1.16 -26.35 -8.98
CA GLY A 156 -1.87 -27.38 -8.20
C GLY A 156 -2.71 -26.74 -7.09
N HIS A 157 -2.37 -27.02 -5.83
CA HIS A 157 -3.06 -26.51 -4.63
C HIS A 157 -2.22 -25.45 -3.87
N THR A 158 -1.19 -24.89 -4.52
CA THR A 158 -0.27 -23.94 -3.91
C THR A 158 -0.43 -22.56 -4.55
N LEU A 159 -0.64 -21.53 -3.70
CA LEU A 159 -0.63 -20.15 -4.12
C LEU A 159 0.78 -19.55 -4.03
N THR A 160 1.07 -18.62 -4.93
CA THR A 160 2.28 -17.79 -4.90
C THR A 160 1.90 -16.35 -5.20
N ALA A 161 2.41 -15.40 -4.39
CA ALA A 161 2.24 -13.97 -4.62
C ALA A 161 3.59 -13.35 -5.04
N THR A 162 3.64 -12.75 -6.22
CA THR A 162 4.81 -12.03 -6.73
C THR A 162 4.47 -10.56 -6.81
N LYS A 163 5.32 -9.70 -6.23
CA LYS A 163 5.15 -8.25 -6.27
C LYS A 163 6.08 -7.59 -7.28
N ALA A 164 5.56 -6.60 -8.01
CA ALA A 164 6.33 -5.68 -8.84
C ALA A 164 6.14 -4.27 -8.27
N LEU A 165 7.24 -3.65 -7.85
CA LEU A 165 7.31 -2.28 -7.37
C LEU A 165 7.74 -1.36 -8.54
N PRO A 166 7.42 -0.05 -8.49
CA PRO A 166 7.96 0.91 -9.43
C PRO A 166 9.48 1.05 -9.24
N THR A 167 10.16 1.63 -10.22
CA THR A 167 11.61 1.89 -10.14
C THR A 167 11.93 2.89 -9.04
N ASP A 168 11.06 3.88 -8.84
CA ASP A 168 11.16 4.85 -7.75
C ASP A 168 10.25 4.43 -6.60
N THR A 169 10.84 4.24 -5.42
CA THR A 169 10.17 3.89 -4.18
C THR A 169 10.46 4.90 -3.06
N GLU A 170 11.02 6.06 -3.42
CA GLU A 170 11.42 7.09 -2.48
C GLU A 170 10.59 8.36 -2.64
N PHE A 171 9.91 8.77 -1.58
CA PHE A 171 9.16 10.03 -1.53
C PHE A 171 10.05 11.16 -1.05
N ASN A 172 10.23 12.20 -1.88
CA ASN A 172 11.18 13.28 -1.67
C ASN A 172 10.48 14.61 -1.38
N ASN A 173 10.52 15.08 -0.13
CA ASN A 173 10.05 16.41 0.23
C ASN A 173 11.23 17.37 0.41
N ALA A 174 10.97 18.65 0.21
CA ALA A 174 11.94 19.71 0.47
C ALA A 174 11.31 20.82 1.33
N PHE A 175 12.03 21.21 2.40
CA PHE A 175 11.64 22.31 3.26
C PHE A 175 12.56 23.51 2.99
N THR A 176 11.95 24.65 2.65
CA THR A 176 12.64 25.93 2.51
C THR A 176 12.08 26.89 3.55
N PRO A 177 12.87 27.28 4.56
CA PRO A 177 12.42 28.25 5.57
C PRO A 177 12.00 29.56 4.93
N ALA A 178 10.95 30.19 5.45
CA ALA A 178 10.61 31.55 5.07
C ALA A 178 11.77 32.49 5.41
N ALA A 179 12.06 33.41 4.51
CA ALA A 179 13.01 34.49 4.82
C ALA A 179 12.49 35.29 6.03
N THR A 180 13.38 35.65 6.91
CA THR A 180 13.10 36.53 8.05
C THR A 180 13.88 37.82 7.88
N SER A 181 13.39 38.90 8.48
CA SER A 181 14.06 40.20 8.43
C SER A 181 14.13 40.83 9.81
N ALA A 182 15.17 41.62 10.04
CA ALA A 182 15.34 42.42 11.23
C ALA A 182 15.40 43.91 10.86
N GLN A 183 14.78 44.75 11.69
CA GLN A 183 14.81 46.20 11.52
C GLN A 183 15.33 46.86 12.78
N PHE A 184 16.22 47.84 12.60
CA PHE A 184 16.82 48.57 13.69
C PHE A 184 16.29 50.00 13.76
N LYS A 185 15.90 50.45 14.99
CA LYS A 185 15.44 51.81 15.25
C LYS A 185 16.19 52.38 16.45
N PHE A 186 16.77 53.53 16.28
CA PHE A 186 17.50 54.30 17.31
C PHE A 186 16.93 55.69 17.49
N THR A 187 17.37 56.39 18.48
CA THR A 187 16.95 57.78 18.78
C THR A 187 18.18 58.66 18.94
N LYS A 188 18.21 59.82 18.30
CA LYS A 188 19.16 60.87 18.46
C LYS A 188 18.58 61.97 19.39
N LYS A 189 19.33 62.33 20.41
CA LYS A 189 19.09 63.52 21.22
C LYS A 189 20.14 64.59 20.91
N LEU A 190 19.77 65.85 20.96
CA LEU A 190 20.66 67.01 20.93
C LEU A 190 20.28 67.94 22.07
N GLU A 191 21.24 68.26 22.95
CA GLU A 191 21.07 69.17 24.04
C GLU A 191 21.60 70.54 23.68
N GLY A 192 21.00 71.59 24.27
CA GLY A 192 21.42 73.00 24.05
C GLY A 192 20.96 73.65 22.75
N LYS A 193 20.38 72.85 21.80
CA LYS A 193 19.86 73.36 20.53
C LYS A 193 18.73 72.46 20.00
N ALA A 194 17.77 73.02 19.27
CA ALA A 194 16.74 72.19 18.63
C ALA A 194 17.34 71.24 17.61
N LEU A 195 16.90 69.95 17.65
CA LEU A 195 17.28 68.96 16.66
C LEU A 195 16.57 69.24 15.33
N VAL A 196 17.33 69.20 14.26
CA VAL A 196 16.81 69.41 12.90
C VAL A 196 16.91 68.06 12.15
N ALA A 197 15.92 67.79 11.28
CA ALA A 197 15.99 66.60 10.44
C ALA A 197 17.23 66.62 9.56
N ASP A 198 17.77 65.46 9.27
CA ASP A 198 18.94 65.24 8.40
C ASP A 198 20.24 65.86 8.84
N ALA A 199 20.31 66.34 10.10
CA ALA A 199 21.51 67.02 10.65
C ALA A 199 22.65 66.04 10.96
N PHE A 200 22.37 64.78 11.24
CA PHE A 200 23.33 63.77 11.60
C PHE A 200 23.11 62.49 10.79
N SER A 201 24.22 61.86 10.34
CA SER A 201 24.21 60.61 9.60
C SER A 201 24.63 59.46 10.51
N PHE A 202 24.05 58.27 10.29
CA PHE A 202 24.27 57.06 11.03
C PHE A 202 24.47 55.91 10.05
N GLU A 203 25.41 55.05 10.34
CA GLU A 203 25.75 53.90 9.50
C GLU A 203 25.42 52.60 10.22
N LEU A 204 24.81 51.66 9.50
CA LEU A 204 24.67 50.28 9.90
C LEU A 204 25.82 49.51 9.24
N LEU A 205 26.63 48.84 10.03
CA LEU A 205 27.77 48.09 9.55
C LEU A 205 27.61 46.60 9.86
N GLU A 206 28.08 45.77 8.94
CA GLU A 206 28.31 44.33 9.17
C GLU A 206 29.78 44.01 8.89
N ASN A 207 30.47 43.38 9.83
CA ASN A 207 31.89 43.05 9.75
C ASN A 207 32.79 44.23 9.29
N GLY A 208 32.41 45.46 9.69
CA GLY A 208 33.13 46.67 9.34
C GLY A 208 32.78 47.28 7.96
N GLN A 209 31.87 46.66 7.20
CA GLN A 209 31.38 47.19 5.93
C GLN A 209 30.05 47.93 6.15
N VAL A 210 29.92 49.14 5.58
CA VAL A 210 28.68 49.94 5.66
C VAL A 210 27.61 49.29 4.77
N LEU A 211 26.52 48.84 5.38
CA LEU A 211 25.33 48.31 4.67
C LEU A 211 24.34 49.41 4.31
N GLN A 212 24.10 50.32 5.26
CA GLN A 212 23.14 51.42 5.09
C GLN A 212 23.63 52.68 5.79
N THR A 213 23.29 53.81 5.22
CA THR A 213 23.45 55.12 5.85
C THR A 213 22.06 55.78 5.96
N LYS A 214 21.67 56.18 7.19
CA LYS A 214 20.42 56.90 7.48
C LYS A 214 20.68 58.18 8.20
N LYS A 215 19.75 59.10 8.09
CA LYS A 215 19.79 60.36 8.82
C LYS A 215 18.71 60.41 9.89
N ASN A 216 18.86 61.30 10.88
CA ASN A 216 17.84 61.48 11.89
C ASN A 216 16.61 62.23 11.37
N GLY A 217 15.43 61.87 11.84
CA GLY A 217 14.22 62.68 11.72
C GLY A 217 14.24 63.93 12.65
N ALA A 218 13.32 64.86 12.47
CA ALA A 218 13.15 66.03 13.34
C ALA A 218 12.81 65.60 14.79
N ASP A 219 12.14 64.46 14.95
CA ASP A 219 11.80 63.85 16.26
C ASP A 219 12.96 63.04 16.88
N GLY A 220 14.11 62.98 16.18
CA GLY A 220 15.29 62.20 16.58
C GLY A 220 15.26 60.73 16.15
N THR A 221 14.23 60.26 15.48
CA THR A 221 14.16 58.86 14.98
C THR A 221 15.25 58.60 13.93
N ILE A 222 15.96 57.49 14.08
CA ILE A 222 16.89 56.91 13.11
C ILE A 222 16.38 55.50 12.83
N GLN A 223 15.88 55.26 11.64
CA GLN A 223 15.32 53.98 11.27
C GLN A 223 16.06 53.41 10.03
N PHE A 224 16.68 52.25 10.19
CA PHE A 224 17.29 51.52 9.11
C PHE A 224 16.23 50.68 8.37
N ASP A 225 16.45 50.41 7.11
CA ASP A 225 15.61 49.48 6.37
C ASP A 225 15.84 48.08 6.91
N ALA A 226 14.82 47.22 6.75
CA ALA A 226 14.94 45.80 7.18
C ALA A 226 16.09 45.10 6.41
N ILE A 227 16.86 44.31 7.12
CA ILE A 227 17.85 43.38 6.55
C ILE A 227 17.30 41.96 6.65
N SER A 228 17.52 41.13 5.63
CA SER A 228 17.08 39.73 5.51
C SER A 228 18.27 38.80 5.31
#